data_a347e87457b07308f9fa832599536339
#
_entry.id   a347e87457b07308f9fa832599536339
#
_cell.length_a   1.000
_cell.length_b   1.000
_cell.length_c   1.000
_cell.angle_alpha   90.00
_cell.angle_beta   90.00
_cell.angle_gamma   90.00
#
_symmetry.space_group_name_H-M   'P 1'
#
loop_
_entity.id
_entity.type
_entity.pdbx_description
1 polymer ?
#
loop_
_entity_poly.entity_id
_entity_poly.type
_entity_poly.pdbx_seq_one_letter_code
_entity_poly.pdbx_strand_id
1 'polypeptide(L)'
;MNRITAVFMRKGGAEMGGRGGSSHRASAGGGSPAFDFLRRAYGANHANAVLAILENAPEHIRSMWDDFSSQFRATRMGRNERSAFYAPADDSVHLNISSVARGDVISTPYSVLFHEYGHMTDYLIARSEGHGRYSAYSELFQGFDSSGNAIMHRSSSGGLLGRTAKKELEGHLSRIRRYNPNITRDQAADRLISEAMGKYSMRDRSDISDIFEGAGIGKAFPLGSGHGTGYWSGRDSGKEIFAEITSAEAAHPGSLMAIKEYFPNTYKVYQDMLKARKKR
;
A
#
# COMPACT_ATOMS: atom_id res chain seq x y z
N MET A 1 -2.57 -36.52 -33.09
CA MET A 1 -1.28 -36.23 -33.69
C MET A 1 -1.45 -35.00 -34.56
N ASN A 2 -0.95 -33.85 -34.16
CA ASN A 2 -0.47 -32.77 -35.04
C ASN A 2 0.25 -31.74 -34.15
N ARG A 3 1.54 -31.72 -34.29
CA ARG A 3 2.44 -30.73 -33.71
C ARG A 3 2.38 -29.47 -34.58
N ILE A 4 2.20 -28.31 -33.98
CA ILE A 4 2.44 -27.04 -34.64
C ILE A 4 3.65 -26.39 -33.96
N THR A 5 4.70 -26.28 -34.75
CA THR A 5 6.00 -25.67 -34.45
C THR A 5 5.86 -24.15 -34.60
N ALA A 6 6.15 -23.37 -33.56
CA ALA A 6 6.22 -21.93 -33.67
C ALA A 6 7.64 -21.50 -34.10
N VAL A 7 7.69 -20.77 -35.21
CA VAL A 7 8.89 -20.19 -35.81
C VAL A 7 9.22 -18.85 -35.15
N PHE A 8 10.43 -18.74 -34.59
CA PHE A 8 11.01 -17.46 -34.14
C PHE A 8 11.50 -16.65 -35.35
N MET A 9 10.94 -15.46 -35.58
CA MET A 9 11.57 -14.45 -36.45
C MET A 9 12.25 -13.36 -35.61
N ARG A 10 13.58 -13.30 -35.72
CA ARG A 10 14.39 -12.12 -35.33
C ARG A 10 14.37 -11.10 -36.48
N LYS A 11 14.14 -9.84 -36.17
CA LYS A 11 14.62 -8.63 -36.89
C LYS A 11 14.94 -7.62 -35.81
N GLY A 12 16.10 -7.09 -35.66
CA GLY A 12 16.96 -6.41 -36.60
C GLY A 12 16.93 -4.92 -36.24
N GLY A 13 17.99 -4.38 -35.65
CA GLY A 13 18.26 -3.17 -34.93
C GLY A 13 17.90 -1.83 -35.65
N ALA A 14 17.82 -0.79 -34.85
CA ALA A 14 18.25 0.58 -35.15
C ALA A 14 18.60 1.29 -33.85
N GLU A 15 19.84 1.68 -33.71
CA GLU A 15 20.34 2.65 -32.76
C GLU A 15 19.84 4.04 -33.15
N MET A 16 19.39 4.81 -32.15
CA MET A 16 19.55 6.29 -32.18
C MET A 16 19.62 6.80 -30.75
N GLY A 17 20.71 7.47 -30.46
CA GLY A 17 21.09 8.00 -29.18
C GLY A 17 20.27 9.22 -28.74
N GLY A 18 20.19 9.42 -27.43
CA GLY A 18 19.69 10.61 -26.77
C GLY A 18 20.29 10.67 -25.37
N ARG A 19 21.41 11.38 -25.21
CA ARG A 19 22.06 11.70 -23.93
C ARG A 19 21.17 12.58 -23.08
N GLY A 20 21.03 12.23 -21.80
CA GLY A 20 20.40 13.04 -20.78
C GLY A 20 20.42 12.32 -19.42
N GLY A 21 21.55 11.71 -19.08
CA GLY A 21 21.76 11.11 -17.77
C GLY A 21 22.23 12.18 -16.80
N SER A 22 21.38 12.67 -15.88
CA SER A 22 21.84 13.23 -14.63
C SER A 22 22.38 12.11 -13.75
N SER A 23 23.69 11.86 -13.87
CA SER A 23 24.42 10.98 -12.96
C SER A 23 24.38 11.60 -11.57
N HIS A 24 23.46 11.15 -10.69
CA HIS A 24 23.74 11.26 -9.26
C HIS A 24 24.95 10.37 -8.98
N ARG A 25 26.12 11.01 -8.90
CA ARG A 25 27.32 10.39 -8.36
C ARG A 25 26.97 9.83 -6.99
N ALA A 26 27.00 8.51 -6.87
CA ALA A 26 27.10 7.85 -5.59
C ALA A 26 28.37 8.40 -4.91
N SER A 27 28.20 9.21 -3.87
CA SER A 27 29.31 9.65 -3.01
C SER A 27 29.81 8.39 -2.31
N ALA A 28 31.05 8.02 -2.61
CA ALA A 28 31.75 6.98 -1.91
C ALA A 28 31.84 7.36 -0.42
N GLY A 29 31.23 6.54 0.46
CA GLY A 29 31.51 6.56 1.89
C GLY A 29 30.35 6.72 2.87
N GLY A 30 29.11 7.03 2.45
CA GLY A 30 27.96 7.06 3.35
C GLY A 30 26.74 6.43 2.67
N GLY A 31 26.22 5.34 3.20
CA GLY A 31 24.98 4.75 2.75
C GLY A 31 23.80 5.74 2.95
N SER A 32 22.72 5.62 2.15
CA SER A 32 21.53 6.40 2.41
C SER A 32 20.97 6.08 3.80
N PRO A 33 20.26 7.01 4.48
CA PRO A 33 19.63 6.73 5.78
C PRO A 33 18.79 5.45 5.77
N ALA A 34 18.09 5.17 4.65
CA ALA A 34 17.32 3.95 4.45
C ALA A 34 18.21 2.70 4.47
N PHE A 35 19.35 2.72 3.76
CA PHE A 35 20.31 1.61 3.78
C PHE A 35 20.87 1.36 5.16
N ASP A 36 21.32 2.40 5.84
CA ASP A 36 21.91 2.28 7.17
C ASP A 36 20.91 1.74 8.19
N PHE A 37 19.65 2.18 8.12
CA PHE A 37 18.59 1.64 8.94
C PHE A 37 18.36 0.15 8.63
N LEU A 38 18.10 -0.20 7.37
CA LEU A 38 17.81 -1.58 6.95
C LEU A 38 18.96 -2.54 7.29
N ARG A 39 20.19 -2.11 7.07
CA ARG A 39 21.39 -2.89 7.39
C ARG A 39 21.50 -3.18 8.88
N ARG A 40 21.26 -2.19 9.74
CA ARG A 40 21.27 -2.38 11.21
C ARG A 40 20.10 -3.27 11.66
N ALA A 41 18.92 -3.04 11.11
CA ALA A 41 17.71 -3.75 11.50
C ALA A 41 17.71 -5.20 11.02
N TYR A 42 18.08 -5.45 9.75
CA TYR A 42 17.84 -6.73 9.08
C TYR A 42 19.07 -7.38 8.44
N GLY A 43 20.20 -6.67 8.38
CA GLY A 43 21.43 -7.16 7.75
C GLY A 43 21.56 -6.73 6.28
N ALA A 44 22.78 -6.82 5.76
CA ALA A 44 23.14 -6.26 4.45
C ALA A 44 22.37 -6.89 3.28
N ASN A 45 22.13 -8.20 3.30
CA ASN A 45 21.43 -8.88 2.21
C ASN A 45 19.99 -8.39 2.05
N HIS A 46 19.27 -8.25 3.18
CA HIS A 46 17.89 -7.74 3.15
C HIS A 46 17.86 -6.24 2.82
N ALA A 47 18.83 -5.47 3.31
CA ALA A 47 18.97 -4.06 2.97
C ALA A 47 19.12 -3.85 1.46
N ASN A 48 20.03 -4.58 0.82
CA ASN A 48 20.24 -4.51 -0.64
C ASN A 48 18.97 -4.90 -1.41
N ALA A 49 18.26 -5.97 -0.97
CA ALA A 49 17.04 -6.40 -1.65
C ALA A 49 15.90 -5.36 -1.53
N VAL A 50 15.72 -4.77 -0.36
CA VAL A 50 14.70 -3.71 -0.15
C VAL A 50 15.05 -2.44 -0.93
N LEU A 51 16.33 -2.05 -0.97
CA LEU A 51 16.76 -0.90 -1.77
C LEU A 51 16.54 -1.12 -3.27
N ALA A 52 16.82 -2.31 -3.79
CA ALA A 52 16.54 -2.63 -5.19
C ALA A 52 15.04 -2.52 -5.54
N ILE A 53 14.14 -2.83 -4.58
CA ILE A 53 12.70 -2.59 -4.74
C ILE A 53 12.43 -1.08 -4.74
N LEU A 54 12.98 -0.33 -3.78
CA LEU A 54 12.79 1.12 -3.68
C LEU A 54 13.30 1.86 -4.91
N GLU A 55 14.43 1.45 -5.52
CA GLU A 55 14.94 2.04 -6.75
C GLU A 55 13.93 2.00 -7.91
N ASN A 56 13.07 0.97 -7.95
CA ASN A 56 12.02 0.80 -8.94
C ASN A 56 10.66 1.37 -8.50
N ALA A 57 10.53 1.79 -7.24
CA ALA A 57 9.30 2.38 -6.72
C ALA A 57 9.09 3.82 -7.23
N PRO A 58 7.85 4.33 -7.23
CA PRO A 58 7.56 5.73 -7.54
C PRO A 58 8.36 6.71 -6.67
N GLU A 59 8.67 7.90 -7.21
CA GLU A 59 9.49 8.92 -6.52
C GLU A 59 8.93 9.28 -5.13
N HIS A 60 7.62 9.40 -4.99
CA HIS A 60 7.00 9.75 -3.71
C HIS A 60 7.19 8.65 -2.65
N ILE A 61 7.28 7.37 -3.03
CA ILE A 61 7.60 6.27 -2.11
C ILE A 61 9.08 6.37 -1.69
N ARG A 62 9.99 6.57 -2.64
CA ARG A 62 11.41 6.77 -2.33
C ARG A 62 11.61 7.97 -1.40
N SER A 63 10.99 9.10 -1.73
CA SER A 63 11.05 10.31 -0.90
C SER A 63 10.52 10.08 0.52
N MET A 64 9.46 9.30 0.71
CA MET A 64 9.00 8.94 2.06
C MET A 64 10.06 8.16 2.85
N TRP A 65 10.72 7.21 2.21
CA TRP A 65 11.80 6.45 2.84
C TRP A 65 13.01 7.34 3.16
N ASP A 66 13.40 8.25 2.26
CA ASP A 66 14.49 9.20 2.49
C ASP A 66 14.18 10.16 3.65
N ASP A 67 12.94 10.67 3.71
CA ASP A 67 12.51 11.64 4.73
C ASP A 67 12.41 11.00 6.13
N PHE A 68 12.00 9.73 6.23
CA PHE A 68 11.60 9.13 7.50
C PHE A 68 12.45 7.96 7.99
N SER A 69 13.27 7.32 7.14
CA SER A 69 14.00 6.11 7.51
C SER A 69 14.98 6.30 8.70
N SER A 70 15.46 7.50 8.94
CA SER A 70 16.26 7.83 10.14
C SER A 70 15.46 7.69 11.44
N GLN A 71 14.15 7.77 11.38
CA GLN A 71 13.21 7.63 12.50
C GLN A 71 12.62 6.22 12.61
N PHE A 72 12.82 5.38 11.59
CA PHE A 72 12.29 4.02 11.59
C PHE A 72 12.88 3.18 12.72
N ARG A 73 12.03 2.35 13.31
CA ARG A 73 12.40 1.38 14.34
C ARG A 73 11.91 0.00 13.97
N ALA A 74 12.67 -1.00 14.37
CA ALA A 74 12.40 -2.39 14.08
C ALA A 74 12.59 -3.25 15.31
N THR A 75 11.62 -4.10 15.60
CA THR A 75 11.70 -5.18 16.57
C THR A 75 11.71 -6.51 15.83
N ARG A 76 12.77 -7.30 15.99
CA ARG A 76 12.89 -8.61 15.34
C ARG A 76 12.02 -9.61 16.06
N MET A 77 11.16 -10.27 15.29
CA MET A 77 10.34 -11.37 15.79
C MET A 77 11.05 -12.72 15.61
N GLY A 78 10.70 -13.69 16.46
CA GLY A 78 11.25 -15.05 16.43
C GLY A 78 10.92 -15.81 15.14
N ARG A 79 11.69 -16.87 14.85
CA ARG A 79 11.52 -17.66 13.61
C ARG A 79 10.13 -18.29 13.45
N ASN A 80 9.44 -18.55 14.55
CA ASN A 80 8.12 -19.18 14.55
C ASN A 80 6.96 -18.18 14.51
N GLU A 81 7.27 -16.87 14.63
CA GLU A 81 6.27 -15.82 14.57
C GLU A 81 6.05 -15.41 13.12
N ARG A 82 4.80 -15.51 12.68
CA ARG A 82 4.40 -15.24 11.28
C ARG A 82 3.69 -13.91 11.10
N SER A 83 3.18 -13.31 12.19
CA SER A 83 2.56 -12.00 12.16
C SER A 83 3.61 -10.92 11.95
N ALA A 84 3.23 -9.87 11.22
CA ALA A 84 3.96 -8.61 11.20
C ALA A 84 2.99 -7.51 11.62
N PHE A 85 3.45 -6.47 12.30
CA PHE A 85 2.63 -5.32 12.67
C PHE A 85 3.47 -4.12 13.08
N TYR A 86 2.96 -2.93 12.81
CA TYR A 86 3.45 -1.70 13.43
C TYR A 86 2.73 -1.46 14.76
N ALA A 87 3.47 -1.20 15.82
CA ALA A 87 2.95 -0.89 17.15
C ALA A 87 3.17 0.59 17.50
N PRO A 88 2.14 1.44 17.49
CA PRO A 88 2.27 2.87 17.88
C PRO A 88 2.74 3.06 19.33
N ALA A 89 2.52 2.07 20.20
CA ALA A 89 2.87 2.14 21.62
C ALA A 89 4.38 2.18 21.86
N ASP A 90 5.15 1.38 21.13
CA ASP A 90 6.63 1.38 21.18
C ASP A 90 7.27 2.02 19.95
N ASP A 91 6.42 2.45 18.98
CA ASP A 91 6.83 3.11 17.75
C ASP A 91 7.78 2.24 16.91
N SER A 92 7.46 0.97 16.76
CA SER A 92 8.33 -0.02 16.11
C SER A 92 7.54 -0.93 15.19
N VAL A 93 8.17 -1.34 14.09
CA VAL A 93 7.68 -2.40 13.21
C VAL A 93 8.21 -3.74 13.73
N HIS A 94 7.30 -4.64 14.06
CA HIS A 94 7.57 -5.98 14.52
C HIS A 94 7.41 -6.95 13.35
N LEU A 95 8.49 -7.63 12.94
CA LEU A 95 8.43 -8.62 11.86
C LEU A 95 9.55 -9.64 11.89
N ASN A 96 9.29 -10.79 11.29
CA ASN A 96 10.31 -11.79 10.95
C ASN A 96 10.75 -11.57 9.50
N ILE A 97 11.89 -10.92 9.32
CA ILE A 97 12.38 -10.53 7.99
C ILE A 97 12.57 -11.72 7.04
N SER A 98 12.97 -12.89 7.57
CA SER A 98 13.17 -14.08 6.75
C SER A 98 11.85 -14.66 6.22
N SER A 99 10.74 -14.44 6.92
CA SER A 99 9.40 -14.79 6.45
C SER A 99 8.94 -13.80 5.37
N VAL A 100 9.03 -12.52 5.66
CA VAL A 100 8.61 -11.44 4.77
C VAL A 100 9.40 -11.42 3.46
N ALA A 101 10.70 -11.75 3.50
CA ALA A 101 11.55 -11.82 2.31
C ALA A 101 11.15 -12.89 1.29
N ARG A 102 10.46 -13.94 1.74
CA ARG A 102 10.00 -15.02 0.83
C ARG A 102 8.71 -14.69 0.11
N GLY A 103 7.87 -13.86 0.73
CA GLY A 103 6.47 -13.75 0.32
C GLY A 103 5.72 -15.07 0.49
N ASP A 104 4.47 -15.13 0.04
CA ASP A 104 3.63 -16.33 0.06
C ASP A 104 2.53 -16.26 -1.02
N VAL A 105 1.42 -16.97 -0.82
CA VAL A 105 0.31 -17.04 -1.77
C VAL A 105 -0.50 -15.73 -1.85
N ILE A 106 -0.39 -14.87 -0.84
CA ILE A 106 -1.11 -13.58 -0.75
C ILE A 106 -0.17 -12.36 -0.73
N SER A 107 1.13 -12.56 -0.60
CA SER A 107 2.11 -11.47 -0.52
C SER A 107 3.30 -11.67 -1.48
N THR A 108 3.79 -10.60 -2.05
CA THR A 108 5.07 -10.58 -2.77
C THR A 108 6.24 -10.47 -1.79
N PRO A 109 7.48 -10.84 -2.20
CA PRO A 109 8.65 -10.60 -1.37
C PRO A 109 8.71 -9.15 -0.88
N TYR A 110 8.84 -8.97 0.42
CA TYR A 110 8.91 -7.69 1.15
C TYR A 110 7.64 -6.80 1.10
N SER A 111 6.52 -7.17 0.44
CA SER A 111 5.32 -6.33 0.45
C SER A 111 4.82 -6.07 1.88
N VAL A 112 4.82 -7.07 2.74
CA VAL A 112 4.44 -6.93 4.15
C VAL A 112 5.38 -5.96 4.90
N LEU A 113 6.67 -5.92 4.57
CA LEU A 113 7.58 -4.91 5.15
C LEU A 113 7.15 -3.50 4.76
N PHE A 114 6.82 -3.28 3.49
CA PHE A 114 6.37 -1.97 3.02
C PHE A 114 5.00 -1.58 3.58
N HIS A 115 4.12 -2.54 3.84
CA HIS A 115 2.84 -2.33 4.53
C HIS A 115 3.07 -1.81 5.95
N GLU A 116 3.88 -2.51 6.76
CA GLU A 116 4.12 -2.11 8.15
C GLU A 116 4.88 -0.78 8.28
N TYR A 117 5.86 -0.53 7.40
CA TYR A 117 6.48 0.80 7.34
C TYR A 117 5.56 1.85 6.72
N GLY A 118 4.56 1.47 5.95
CA GLY A 118 3.46 2.33 5.53
C GLY A 118 2.68 2.87 6.72
N HIS A 119 2.28 1.99 7.65
CA HIS A 119 1.67 2.42 8.92
C HIS A 119 2.58 3.35 9.70
N MET A 120 3.84 2.96 9.93
CA MET A 120 4.78 3.81 10.67
C MET A 120 4.92 5.19 10.03
N THR A 121 5.03 5.24 8.71
CA THR A 121 5.15 6.49 7.94
C THR A 121 3.91 7.37 8.07
N ASP A 122 2.71 6.78 8.04
CA ASP A 122 1.44 7.49 8.26
C ASP A 122 1.43 8.26 9.59
N TYR A 123 1.92 7.63 10.66
CA TYR A 123 2.08 8.29 11.97
C TYR A 123 3.23 9.31 11.98
N LEU A 124 4.34 9.04 11.29
CA LEU A 124 5.49 9.95 11.21
C LEU A 124 5.12 11.24 10.46
N ILE A 125 4.35 11.16 9.38
CA ILE A 125 3.83 12.32 8.65
C ILE A 125 2.96 13.17 9.60
N ALA A 126 2.00 12.58 10.31
CA ALA A 126 1.15 13.31 11.24
C ALA A 126 1.98 14.04 12.32
N ARG A 127 2.98 13.38 12.88
CA ARG A 127 3.91 13.99 13.85
C ARG A 127 4.72 15.15 13.25
N SER A 128 5.15 15.02 12.01
CA SER A 128 5.89 16.09 11.31
C SER A 128 5.05 17.34 11.06
N GLU A 129 3.73 17.16 10.98
CA GLU A 129 2.74 18.25 10.88
C GLU A 129 2.31 18.81 12.25
N GLY A 130 2.90 18.33 13.36
CA GLY A 130 2.64 18.82 14.71
C GLY A 130 1.50 18.09 15.43
N HIS A 131 1.00 16.96 14.91
CA HIS A 131 -0.04 16.19 15.56
C HIS A 131 0.50 15.21 16.59
N GLY A 132 -0.37 14.75 17.49
CA GLY A 132 0.01 13.87 18.60
C GLY A 132 0.51 12.49 18.12
N ARG A 133 1.31 11.84 18.99
CA ARG A 133 2.00 10.55 18.71
C ARG A 133 1.06 9.45 18.18
N TYR A 134 -0.17 9.41 18.61
CA TYR A 134 -1.15 8.38 18.25
C TYR A 134 -2.11 8.80 17.14
N SER A 135 -1.79 9.86 16.42
CA SER A 135 -2.57 10.33 15.28
C SER A 135 -1.94 9.83 13.99
N ALA A 136 -2.72 9.21 13.11
CA ALA A 136 -2.32 8.87 11.76
C ALA A 136 -2.72 10.00 10.79
N TYR A 137 -1.88 10.30 9.82
CA TYR A 137 -2.14 11.34 8.82
C TYR A 137 -3.40 11.03 8.00
N SER A 138 -3.59 9.76 7.66
CA SER A 138 -4.76 9.26 6.93
C SER A 138 -6.09 9.45 7.68
N GLU A 139 -6.08 9.47 9.02
CA GLU A 139 -7.27 9.76 9.84
C GLU A 139 -7.58 11.27 9.92
N LEU A 140 -6.56 12.11 9.76
CA LEU A 140 -6.67 13.56 9.94
C LEU A 140 -6.96 14.30 8.64
N PHE A 141 -6.46 13.81 7.52
CA PHE A 141 -6.58 14.49 6.23
C PHE A 141 -8.03 14.52 5.75
N GLN A 142 -8.55 15.73 5.47
CA GLN A 142 -9.91 15.98 5.05
C GLN A 142 -10.02 16.56 3.63
N GLY A 143 -8.88 16.80 2.96
CA GLY A 143 -8.80 17.42 1.63
C GLY A 143 -8.06 18.76 1.68
N PHE A 144 -8.42 19.63 0.78
CA PHE A 144 -7.82 20.96 0.66
C PHE A 144 -8.87 22.06 0.84
N ASP A 145 -8.46 23.18 1.40
CA ASP A 145 -9.25 24.42 1.40
C ASP A 145 -9.24 25.09 0.02
N SER A 146 -9.95 26.20 -0.12
CA SER A 146 -10.03 26.99 -1.35
C SER A 146 -8.67 27.61 -1.77
N SER A 147 -7.72 27.67 -0.85
CA SER A 147 -6.35 28.18 -1.09
C SER A 147 -5.36 27.06 -1.39
N GLY A 148 -5.82 25.79 -1.40
CA GLY A 148 -4.98 24.62 -1.67
C GLY A 148 -4.19 24.11 -0.46
N ASN A 149 -4.47 24.59 0.76
CA ASN A 149 -3.83 24.08 1.97
C ASN A 149 -4.55 22.82 2.45
N ALA A 150 -3.78 21.86 3.00
CA ALA A 150 -4.36 20.65 3.57
C ALA A 150 -5.21 20.97 4.81
N ILE A 151 -6.43 20.44 4.82
CA ILE A 151 -7.33 20.49 5.98
C ILE A 151 -7.05 19.28 6.86
N MET A 152 -6.58 19.52 8.08
CA MET A 152 -6.13 18.49 9.01
C MET A 152 -6.89 18.57 10.33
N HIS A 153 -7.82 17.65 10.56
CA HIS A 153 -8.50 17.50 11.84
C HIS A 153 -9.15 16.12 11.96
N ARG A 154 -9.38 15.66 13.19
CA ARG A 154 -10.22 14.48 13.44
C ARG A 154 -11.67 14.76 13.09
N SER A 155 -12.28 13.85 12.36
CA SER A 155 -13.72 13.86 12.07
C SER A 155 -14.39 12.63 12.67
N SER A 156 -15.62 12.75 13.13
CA SER A 156 -16.43 11.61 13.59
C SER A 156 -16.73 10.62 12.46
N SER A 157 -16.66 11.07 11.21
CA SER A 157 -16.82 10.21 10.02
C SER A 157 -15.50 9.63 9.51
N GLY A 158 -14.38 9.85 10.20
CA GLY A 158 -13.04 9.40 9.82
C GLY A 158 -12.35 10.30 8.80
N GLY A 159 -11.16 9.90 8.36
CA GLY A 159 -10.36 10.57 7.34
C GLY A 159 -10.97 10.49 5.94
N LEU A 160 -10.56 11.40 5.05
CA LEU A 160 -11.06 11.44 3.68
C LEU A 160 -10.78 10.15 2.92
N LEU A 161 -9.64 9.50 3.16
CA LEU A 161 -9.23 8.27 2.50
C LEU A 161 -10.25 7.14 2.72
N GLY A 162 -10.56 6.84 3.98
CA GLY A 162 -11.54 5.80 4.34
C GLY A 162 -12.96 6.12 3.87
N ARG A 163 -13.39 7.40 3.97
CA ARG A 163 -14.70 7.81 3.46
C ARG A 163 -14.83 7.66 1.95
N THR A 164 -13.75 7.94 1.21
CA THR A 164 -13.74 7.81 -0.24
C THR A 164 -13.84 6.35 -0.66
N ALA A 165 -13.11 5.45 0.01
CA ALA A 165 -13.21 4.01 -0.24
C ALA A 165 -14.64 3.49 0.00
N LYS A 166 -15.26 3.90 1.11
CA LYS A 166 -16.66 3.55 1.40
C LYS A 166 -17.62 4.05 0.31
N LYS A 167 -17.45 5.28 -0.16
CA LYS A 167 -18.27 5.85 -1.23
C LYS A 167 -18.10 5.10 -2.56
N GLU A 168 -16.87 4.70 -2.90
CA GLU A 168 -16.60 3.93 -4.12
C GLU A 168 -17.20 2.53 -4.04
N LEU A 169 -17.06 1.84 -2.91
CA LEU A 169 -17.73 0.56 -2.69
C LEU A 169 -19.24 0.67 -2.87
N GLU A 170 -19.91 1.62 -2.22
CA GLU A 170 -21.35 1.82 -2.38
C GLU A 170 -21.74 2.17 -3.82
N GLY A 171 -20.87 2.86 -4.56
CA GLY A 171 -21.02 3.12 -5.99
C GLY A 171 -21.02 1.83 -6.82
N HIS A 172 -20.10 0.90 -6.55
CA HIS A 172 -20.06 -0.42 -7.20
C HIS A 172 -21.31 -1.23 -6.90
N LEU A 173 -21.71 -1.32 -5.63
CA LEU A 173 -22.89 -2.08 -5.21
C LEU A 173 -24.18 -1.49 -5.82
N SER A 174 -24.29 -0.16 -5.85
CA SER A 174 -25.42 0.54 -6.47
C SER A 174 -25.49 0.30 -7.98
N ARG A 175 -24.34 0.28 -8.67
CA ARG A 175 -24.28 -0.04 -10.10
C ARG A 175 -24.77 -1.47 -10.37
N ILE A 176 -24.29 -2.45 -9.60
CA ILE A 176 -24.72 -3.85 -9.75
C ILE A 176 -26.23 -3.99 -9.53
N ARG A 177 -26.78 -3.32 -8.51
CA ARG A 177 -28.22 -3.34 -8.20
C ARG A 177 -29.06 -2.63 -9.26
N ARG A 178 -28.56 -1.58 -9.92
CA ARG A 178 -29.24 -0.90 -11.01
C ARG A 178 -29.55 -1.85 -12.18
N TYR A 179 -28.57 -2.73 -12.51
CA TYR A 179 -28.78 -3.73 -13.56
C TYR A 179 -29.48 -4.99 -13.04
N ASN A 180 -29.70 -5.13 -11.74
CA ASN A 180 -30.31 -6.27 -11.09
C ASN A 180 -31.19 -5.78 -9.92
N PRO A 181 -32.35 -5.13 -10.18
CA PRO A 181 -33.10 -4.40 -9.16
C PRO A 181 -33.62 -5.27 -8.01
N ASN A 182 -33.77 -6.58 -8.25
CA ASN A 182 -34.34 -7.52 -7.28
C ASN A 182 -33.30 -8.15 -6.31
N ILE A 183 -32.01 -7.81 -6.44
CA ILE A 183 -31.00 -8.35 -5.53
C ILE A 183 -30.80 -7.45 -4.32
N THR A 184 -30.47 -8.09 -3.19
CA THR A 184 -30.09 -7.39 -1.96
C THR A 184 -28.69 -6.74 -2.08
N ARG A 185 -28.31 -5.89 -1.11
CA ARG A 185 -26.96 -5.36 -1.01
C ARG A 185 -25.93 -6.48 -0.86
N ASP A 186 -26.22 -7.51 -0.06
CA ASP A 186 -25.32 -8.65 0.17
C ASP A 186 -25.12 -9.48 -1.10
N GLN A 187 -26.17 -9.69 -1.90
CA GLN A 187 -26.05 -10.36 -3.19
C GLN A 187 -25.27 -9.52 -4.21
N ALA A 188 -25.36 -8.19 -4.14
CA ALA A 188 -24.52 -7.32 -4.95
C ALA A 188 -23.05 -7.39 -4.52
N ALA A 189 -22.77 -7.47 -3.21
CA ALA A 189 -21.44 -7.71 -2.67
C ALA A 189 -20.85 -9.05 -3.13
N ASP A 190 -21.63 -10.14 -3.08
CA ASP A 190 -21.20 -11.45 -3.57
C ASP A 190 -20.84 -11.43 -5.07
N ARG A 191 -21.60 -10.68 -5.89
CA ARG A 191 -21.26 -10.51 -7.32
C ARG A 191 -19.98 -9.72 -7.52
N LEU A 192 -19.78 -8.63 -6.79
CA LEU A 192 -18.56 -7.82 -6.84
C LEU A 192 -17.34 -8.64 -6.45
N ILE A 193 -17.44 -9.43 -5.37
CA ILE A 193 -16.42 -10.37 -4.92
C ILE A 193 -16.11 -11.40 -6.01
N SER A 194 -17.13 -12.02 -6.60
CA SER A 194 -16.96 -13.01 -7.66
C SER A 194 -16.28 -12.43 -8.89
N GLU A 195 -16.61 -11.19 -9.27
CA GLU A 195 -15.95 -10.45 -10.36
C GLU A 195 -14.46 -10.29 -10.08
N ALA A 196 -14.09 -9.78 -8.90
CA ALA A 196 -12.72 -9.56 -8.52
C ALA A 196 -11.92 -10.89 -8.41
N MET A 197 -12.56 -11.95 -7.88
CA MET A 197 -11.96 -13.28 -7.80
C MET A 197 -11.71 -13.91 -9.17
N GLY A 198 -12.59 -13.66 -10.14
CA GLY A 198 -12.41 -14.14 -11.51
C GLY A 198 -11.33 -13.39 -12.30
N LYS A 199 -11.03 -12.15 -11.89
CA LYS A 199 -10.14 -11.27 -12.64
C LYS A 199 -8.70 -11.26 -12.11
N TYR A 200 -8.52 -11.36 -10.80
CA TYR A 200 -7.22 -11.23 -10.14
C TYR A 200 -6.79 -12.52 -9.45
N SER A 201 -5.49 -12.81 -9.49
CA SER A 201 -4.91 -13.89 -8.69
C SER A 201 -5.13 -13.63 -7.19
N MET A 202 -5.04 -14.68 -6.35
CA MET A 202 -5.19 -14.51 -4.90
C MET A 202 -4.19 -13.50 -4.33
N ARG A 203 -2.97 -13.47 -4.87
CA ARG A 203 -1.95 -12.50 -4.49
C ARG A 203 -2.34 -11.08 -4.90
N ASP A 204 -2.74 -10.86 -6.14
CA ASP A 204 -3.02 -9.52 -6.67
C ASP A 204 -4.29 -8.89 -6.08
N ARG A 205 -5.17 -9.69 -5.46
CA ARG A 205 -6.40 -9.21 -4.81
C ARG A 205 -6.32 -9.14 -3.28
N SER A 206 -5.18 -9.50 -2.67
CA SER A 206 -5.06 -9.49 -1.21
C SER A 206 -5.29 -8.10 -0.61
N ASP A 207 -4.62 -7.08 -1.12
CA ASP A 207 -4.67 -5.72 -0.58
C ASP A 207 -6.06 -5.08 -0.78
N ILE A 208 -6.71 -5.31 -1.95
CA ILE A 208 -8.09 -4.84 -2.13
C ILE A 208 -9.10 -5.58 -1.26
N SER A 209 -8.79 -6.79 -0.77
CA SER A 209 -9.63 -7.50 0.18
C SER A 209 -9.77 -6.73 1.48
N ASP A 210 -8.68 -6.22 2.02
CA ASP A 210 -8.66 -5.39 3.21
C ASP A 210 -9.37 -4.05 2.97
N ILE A 211 -9.18 -3.45 1.79
CA ILE A 211 -9.90 -2.22 1.43
C ILE A 211 -11.42 -2.47 1.34
N PHE A 212 -11.87 -3.59 0.77
CA PHE A 212 -13.29 -3.95 0.74
C PHE A 212 -13.86 -4.16 2.16
N GLU A 213 -13.13 -4.86 3.05
CA GLU A 213 -13.53 -5.03 4.44
C GLU A 213 -13.66 -3.68 5.15
N GLY A 214 -12.62 -2.85 5.10
CA GLY A 214 -12.56 -1.54 5.73
C GLY A 214 -13.57 -0.54 5.16
N ALA A 215 -13.92 -0.65 3.88
CA ALA A 215 -14.98 0.11 3.24
C ALA A 215 -16.39 -0.38 3.62
N GLY A 216 -16.51 -1.53 4.28
CA GLY A 216 -17.76 -2.05 4.81
C GLY A 216 -18.55 -2.92 3.84
N ILE A 217 -17.88 -3.81 3.09
CA ILE A 217 -18.55 -4.77 2.20
C ILE A 217 -19.48 -5.74 2.95
N GLY A 218 -19.25 -5.90 4.28
CA GLY A 218 -20.08 -6.75 5.15
C GLY A 218 -19.72 -8.24 5.11
N LYS A 219 -18.57 -8.61 4.55
CA LYS A 219 -18.05 -9.97 4.47
C LYS A 219 -16.68 -10.04 5.10
N ALA A 220 -16.38 -11.10 5.85
CA ALA A 220 -15.04 -11.40 6.32
C ALA A 220 -14.24 -12.07 5.20
N PHE A 221 -12.98 -11.67 5.04
CA PHE A 221 -12.06 -12.25 4.05
C PHE A 221 -12.67 -12.31 2.63
N PRO A 222 -13.20 -11.19 2.10
CA PRO A 222 -14.04 -11.21 0.91
C PRO A 222 -13.36 -11.81 -0.32
N LEU A 223 -12.04 -11.61 -0.43
CA LEU A 223 -11.25 -12.14 -1.55
C LEU A 223 -10.25 -13.22 -1.13
N GLY A 224 -10.46 -13.84 0.06
CA GLY A 224 -9.66 -14.94 0.57
C GLY A 224 -8.51 -14.52 1.50
N SER A 225 -8.36 -13.23 1.79
CA SER A 225 -7.42 -12.64 2.74
C SER A 225 -8.10 -11.52 3.50
N GLY A 226 -7.46 -10.96 4.51
CA GLY A 226 -7.97 -9.81 5.25
C GLY A 226 -7.85 -9.97 6.77
N HIS A 227 -8.40 -8.98 7.49
CA HIS A 227 -8.36 -8.94 8.96
C HIS A 227 -9.62 -9.51 9.62
N GLY A 228 -10.69 -9.73 8.85
CA GLY A 228 -11.99 -10.14 9.35
C GLY A 228 -12.82 -8.99 9.95
N THR A 229 -14.13 -9.13 9.92
CA THR A 229 -15.07 -8.03 10.27
C THR A 229 -14.90 -7.46 11.68
N GLY A 230 -14.46 -8.27 12.65
CA GLY A 230 -14.23 -7.83 14.03
C GLY A 230 -13.08 -6.82 14.16
N TYR A 231 -12.11 -6.86 13.29
CA TYR A 231 -10.99 -5.91 13.26
C TYR A 231 -11.45 -4.47 12.98
N TRP A 232 -12.42 -4.31 12.10
CA TRP A 232 -12.91 -3.01 11.61
C TRP A 232 -13.92 -2.32 12.52
N SER A 233 -14.36 -2.99 13.58
CA SER A 233 -15.36 -2.44 14.52
C SER A 233 -14.83 -1.18 15.20
N GLY A 234 -15.47 -0.03 14.91
CA GLY A 234 -15.11 1.27 15.49
C GLY A 234 -13.77 1.84 15.03
N ARG A 235 -13.15 1.28 13.99
CA ARG A 235 -11.87 1.75 13.45
C ARG A 235 -12.06 2.53 12.16
N ASP A 236 -11.21 3.54 11.96
CA ASP A 236 -11.05 4.20 10.66
C ASP A 236 -10.22 3.30 9.74
N SER A 237 -10.75 2.98 8.58
CA SER A 237 -10.06 2.19 7.56
C SER A 237 -8.92 2.94 6.85
N GLY A 238 -8.80 4.24 7.06
CA GLY A 238 -7.80 5.08 6.38
C GLY A 238 -6.38 4.59 6.57
N LYS A 239 -6.03 4.12 7.77
CA LYS A 239 -4.66 3.62 8.08
C LYS A 239 -4.29 2.38 7.28
N GLU A 240 -5.20 1.41 7.23
CA GLU A 240 -4.97 0.19 6.46
C GLU A 240 -4.89 0.50 4.97
N ILE A 241 -5.82 1.31 4.44
CA ILE A 241 -5.82 1.71 3.03
C ILE A 241 -4.52 2.44 2.67
N PHE A 242 -4.00 3.30 3.57
CA PHE A 242 -2.73 3.99 3.37
C PHE A 242 -1.56 2.99 3.28
N ALA A 243 -1.50 2.03 4.20
CA ALA A 243 -0.46 0.99 4.23
C ALA A 243 -0.55 0.06 3.01
N GLU A 244 -1.76 -0.38 2.63
CA GLU A 244 -2.00 -1.23 1.45
C GLU A 244 -1.55 -0.54 0.16
N ILE A 245 -1.93 0.72 -0.06
CA ILE A 245 -1.51 1.45 -1.27
C ILE A 245 0.01 1.66 -1.25
N THR A 246 0.61 1.98 -0.10
CA THR A 246 2.07 2.14 0.06
C THR A 246 2.81 0.86 -0.30
N SER A 247 2.35 -0.28 0.20
CA SER A 247 2.88 -1.61 -0.12
C SER A 247 2.74 -1.94 -1.61
N ALA A 248 1.55 -1.71 -2.17
CA ALA A 248 1.25 -2.00 -3.56
C ALA A 248 2.12 -1.18 -4.52
N GLU A 249 2.32 0.10 -4.25
CA GLU A 249 3.19 0.97 -5.05
C GLU A 249 4.67 0.60 -4.94
N ALA A 250 5.12 0.16 -3.76
CA ALA A 250 6.51 -0.22 -3.55
C ALA A 250 6.84 -1.58 -4.17
N ALA A 251 6.04 -2.60 -3.89
CA ALA A 251 6.44 -3.99 -4.10
C ALA A 251 5.38 -4.89 -4.76
N HIS A 252 4.15 -4.41 -5.06
CA HIS A 252 3.07 -5.28 -5.51
C HIS A 252 2.26 -4.70 -6.70
N PRO A 253 2.85 -4.63 -7.91
CA PRO A 253 2.21 -4.00 -9.08
C PRO A 253 0.85 -4.59 -9.46
N GLY A 254 0.64 -5.91 -9.29
CA GLY A 254 -0.64 -6.56 -9.58
C GLY A 254 -1.76 -6.07 -8.65
N SER A 255 -1.45 -5.93 -7.36
CA SER A 255 -2.38 -5.37 -6.38
C SER A 255 -2.66 -3.88 -6.64
N LEU A 256 -1.63 -3.12 -7.02
CA LEU A 256 -1.81 -1.71 -7.41
C LEU A 256 -2.77 -1.56 -8.60
N MET A 257 -2.72 -2.47 -9.57
CA MET A 257 -3.70 -2.48 -10.68
C MET A 257 -5.12 -2.72 -10.18
N ALA A 258 -5.31 -3.66 -9.27
CA ALA A 258 -6.61 -3.95 -8.68
C ALA A 258 -7.14 -2.77 -7.86
N ILE A 259 -6.28 -2.14 -7.03
CA ILE A 259 -6.63 -0.92 -6.28
C ILE A 259 -7.09 0.20 -7.22
N LYS A 260 -6.33 0.48 -8.27
CA LYS A 260 -6.67 1.53 -9.24
C LYS A 260 -7.97 1.27 -10.01
N GLU A 261 -8.33 0.01 -10.19
CA GLU A 261 -9.58 -0.35 -10.85
C GLU A 261 -10.81 -0.20 -9.96
N TYR A 262 -10.72 -0.73 -8.72
CA TYR A 262 -11.87 -0.74 -7.82
C TYR A 262 -11.99 0.53 -6.97
N PHE A 263 -10.86 1.21 -6.70
CA PHE A 263 -10.77 2.37 -5.82
C PHE A 263 -9.97 3.53 -6.43
N PRO A 264 -10.28 3.98 -7.68
CA PRO A 264 -9.49 5.02 -8.37
C PRO A 264 -9.49 6.37 -7.64
N ASN A 265 -10.61 6.79 -7.02
CA ASN A 265 -10.66 8.04 -6.28
C ASN A 265 -9.98 7.92 -4.92
N THR A 266 -10.05 6.76 -4.27
CA THR A 266 -9.30 6.47 -3.04
C THR A 266 -7.80 6.55 -3.32
N TYR A 267 -7.32 5.94 -4.40
CA TYR A 267 -5.94 6.05 -4.85
C TYR A 267 -5.55 7.52 -5.13
N LYS A 268 -6.44 8.28 -5.77
CA LYS A 268 -6.19 9.72 -5.98
C LYS A 268 -6.06 10.48 -4.67
N VAL A 269 -6.93 10.22 -3.68
CA VAL A 269 -6.85 10.85 -2.35
C VAL A 269 -5.51 10.52 -1.69
N TYR A 270 -5.05 9.27 -1.75
CA TYR A 270 -3.72 8.88 -1.25
C TYR A 270 -2.60 9.71 -1.92
N GLN A 271 -2.62 9.85 -3.24
CA GLN A 271 -1.64 10.68 -3.95
C GLN A 271 -1.71 12.16 -3.54
N ASP A 272 -2.92 12.69 -3.34
CA ASP A 272 -3.12 14.07 -2.91
C ASP A 272 -2.59 14.29 -1.48
N MET A 273 -2.78 13.32 -0.58
CA MET A 273 -2.19 13.31 0.76
C MET A 273 -0.66 13.38 0.71
N LEU A 274 -0.03 12.58 -0.15
CA LEU A 274 1.44 12.58 -0.27
C LEU A 274 1.99 13.89 -0.85
N LYS A 275 1.23 14.55 -1.75
CA LYS A 275 1.60 15.89 -2.26
C LYS A 275 1.45 16.97 -1.19
N ALA A 276 0.44 16.83 -0.32
CA ALA A 276 0.14 17.80 0.73
C ALA A 276 1.14 17.77 1.89
N ARG A 277 1.80 16.62 2.12
CA ARG A 277 2.78 16.51 3.21
C ARG A 277 3.92 17.50 3.04
N LYS A 278 4.35 18.12 4.15
CA LYS A 278 5.53 18.99 4.12
C LYS A 278 6.78 18.16 3.82
N LYS A 279 7.51 18.55 2.77
CA LYS A 279 8.83 17.99 2.48
C LYS A 279 9.81 18.46 3.58
N ARG A 280 10.62 17.56 4.09
CA ARG A 280 11.69 17.85 5.06
C ARG A 280 13.02 18.08 4.36
#